data_91a5c2fd88181588332fa2fbbec9f6c8
#
_entry.id   91a5c2fd88181588332fa2fbbec9f6c8
#
_cell.length_a   1.000
_cell.length_b   1.000
_cell.length_c   1.000
_cell.angle_alpha   90.00
_cell.angle_beta   90.00
_cell.angle_gamma   90.00
#
_symmetry.space_group_name_H-M   'P 1'
#
loop_
_entity.id
_entity.type
_entity.pdbx_description
1 polymer ?
#
loop_
_entity_poly.entity_id
_entity_poly.type
_entity_poly.pdbx_seq_one_letter_code
_entity_poly.pdbx_strand_id
1 'polypeptide(L)'
;MNHLLEHNAVPWIWITNNVQFLDPAHLRRFDLHLHVEIPPLSVRSGMLQSMTKELNVTNLWCDSVAANESLSPALISRAAKVAGAIYAECDSVPGSVIMDSVVGAALSVQNQAFMRPVVDTMNVTYDLDVVNSDCNLSQLIEGLRHSSAGRICLYGPPGTGKSAFAQYVAKTLDKPVVLKRASDILAPFVGETEARMATMFHEAYEKDAVLILDEADSFLRSRDGAQRNWEVSMVNEMLTQMESFQGIFFCTTNLMTQLDEASMRRFDLKANFQYLRAEQSAKMFKDVCQKLGFDSSELALKAASQLGQLTPGDFSNAVRQSRLNPIRDSVDLLERLRNEMGYKKSHDTRAIGFLANAA
;
A
#
# COMPACT_ATOMS: atom_id res chain seq x y z
N MET A 1 -31.88 -10.75 -31.35
CA MET A 1 -30.62 -10.16 -30.93
C MET A 1 -29.48 -10.52 -31.91
N ASN A 2 -29.20 -11.80 -32.16
CA ASN A 2 -28.09 -12.23 -33.03
C ASN A 2 -28.14 -11.63 -34.46
N HIS A 3 -29.32 -11.60 -35.09
CA HIS A 3 -29.51 -11.03 -36.44
C HIS A 3 -29.17 -9.52 -36.50
N LEU A 4 -29.42 -8.77 -35.41
CA LEU A 4 -29.11 -7.35 -35.33
C LEU A 4 -27.59 -7.10 -35.18
N LEU A 5 -26.88 -7.99 -34.50
CA LEU A 5 -25.43 -7.87 -34.33
C LEU A 5 -24.65 -8.26 -35.59
N GLU A 6 -25.19 -9.20 -36.39
CA GLU A 6 -24.51 -9.73 -37.59
C GLU A 6 -24.80 -8.96 -38.88
N HIS A 7 -25.96 -8.27 -38.97
CA HIS A 7 -26.43 -7.65 -40.22
C HIS A 7 -26.68 -6.14 -40.11
N ASN A 8 -25.98 -5.49 -39.17
CA ASN A 8 -26.18 -4.07 -38.97
C ASN A 8 -25.32 -3.26 -39.94
N ALA A 9 -25.93 -2.40 -40.72
CA ALA A 9 -25.28 -1.54 -41.69
C ALA A 9 -24.71 -0.23 -41.05
N VAL A 10 -25.01 0.02 -39.78
CA VAL A 10 -24.61 1.24 -39.06
C VAL A 10 -23.75 0.86 -37.83
N PRO A 11 -22.66 1.56 -37.56
CA PRO A 11 -21.85 1.29 -36.35
C PRO A 11 -22.69 1.44 -35.08
N TRP A 12 -22.67 0.44 -34.21
CA TRP A 12 -23.35 0.45 -32.91
C TRP A 12 -22.36 0.41 -31.77
N ILE A 13 -22.61 1.22 -30.76
CA ILE A 13 -21.86 1.20 -29.51
C ILE A 13 -22.80 0.73 -28.41
N TRP A 14 -22.45 -0.39 -27.79
CA TRP A 14 -23.17 -0.91 -26.64
C TRP A 14 -22.41 -0.58 -25.37
N ILE A 15 -23.11 -0.01 -24.39
CA ILE A 15 -22.55 0.35 -23.11
C ILE A 15 -23.22 -0.49 -22.04
N THR A 16 -22.43 -1.23 -21.26
CA THR A 16 -22.94 -2.04 -20.15
C THR A 16 -22.02 -1.90 -18.94
N ASN A 17 -22.59 -1.92 -17.76
CA ASN A 17 -21.83 -1.96 -16.50
C ASN A 17 -21.52 -3.39 -16.05
N ASN A 18 -22.06 -4.39 -16.72
CA ASN A 18 -21.91 -5.78 -16.31
C ASN A 18 -21.83 -6.72 -17.52
N VAL A 19 -20.62 -7.06 -17.88
CA VAL A 19 -20.32 -7.96 -18.99
C VAL A 19 -20.64 -9.42 -18.63
N GLN A 20 -20.59 -9.77 -17.32
CA GLN A 20 -20.77 -11.16 -16.85
C GLN A 20 -22.17 -11.72 -17.11
N PHE A 21 -23.18 -10.85 -17.28
CA PHE A 21 -24.55 -11.25 -17.62
C PHE A 21 -24.80 -11.35 -19.12
N LEU A 22 -23.84 -10.98 -19.95
CA LEU A 22 -23.96 -11.13 -21.39
C LEU A 22 -23.58 -12.56 -21.80
N ASP A 23 -24.39 -13.14 -22.66
CA ASP A 23 -24.10 -14.46 -23.26
C ASP A 23 -22.74 -14.37 -24.02
N PRO A 24 -21.82 -15.27 -23.77
CA PRO A 24 -20.55 -15.34 -24.51
C PRO A 24 -20.72 -15.41 -26.03
N ALA A 25 -21.85 -16.00 -26.51
CA ALA A 25 -22.20 -16.04 -27.93
C ALA A 25 -22.51 -14.64 -28.50
N HIS A 26 -23.05 -13.72 -27.68
CA HIS A 26 -23.22 -12.32 -28.08
C HIS A 26 -21.90 -11.56 -28.08
N LEU A 27 -21.07 -11.76 -27.05
CA LEU A 27 -19.79 -11.08 -26.94
C LEU A 27 -18.88 -11.33 -28.16
N ARG A 28 -18.85 -12.57 -28.67
CA ARG A 28 -18.03 -12.92 -29.85
C ARG A 28 -18.43 -12.22 -31.16
N ARG A 29 -19.55 -11.51 -31.18
CA ARG A 29 -20.05 -10.80 -32.36
C ARG A 29 -19.76 -9.32 -32.36
N PHE A 30 -19.13 -8.81 -31.31
CA PHE A 30 -18.63 -7.45 -31.30
C PHE A 30 -17.22 -7.41 -31.89
N ASP A 31 -16.96 -6.45 -32.78
CA ASP A 31 -15.67 -6.25 -33.40
C ASP A 31 -14.63 -5.71 -32.41
N LEU A 32 -15.08 -4.97 -31.37
CA LEU A 32 -14.22 -4.35 -30.38
C LEU A 32 -14.86 -4.38 -28.99
N HIS A 33 -14.10 -4.79 -28.00
CA HIS A 33 -14.45 -4.69 -26.58
C HIS A 33 -13.53 -3.67 -25.92
N LEU A 34 -14.13 -2.63 -25.34
CA LEU A 34 -13.40 -1.61 -24.60
C LEU A 34 -13.81 -1.68 -23.13
N HIS A 35 -12.85 -1.97 -22.27
CA HIS A 35 -13.03 -1.85 -20.84
C HIS A 35 -12.60 -0.44 -20.41
N VAL A 36 -13.55 0.32 -19.85
CA VAL A 36 -13.29 1.67 -19.35
C VAL A 36 -13.14 1.59 -17.85
N GLU A 37 -11.92 1.66 -17.38
CA GLU A 37 -11.59 1.61 -15.97
C GLU A 37 -11.75 2.96 -15.28
N ILE A 38 -11.78 2.91 -13.94
CA ILE A 38 -11.69 4.12 -13.12
C ILE A 38 -10.26 4.68 -13.27
N PRO A 39 -10.11 5.98 -13.57
CA PRO A 39 -8.80 6.57 -13.83
C PRO A 39 -7.83 6.43 -12.64
N PRO A 40 -6.51 6.46 -12.87
CA PRO A 40 -5.48 6.50 -11.83
C PRO A 40 -5.68 7.64 -10.83
N LEU A 41 -5.04 7.52 -9.66
CA LEU A 41 -5.14 8.50 -8.56
C LEU A 41 -4.79 9.92 -9.00
N SER A 42 -3.72 10.11 -9.78
CA SER A 42 -3.27 11.41 -10.29
C SER A 42 -4.35 12.10 -11.12
N VAL A 43 -5.02 11.35 -11.99
CA VAL A 43 -6.11 11.86 -12.84
C VAL A 43 -7.34 12.19 -11.99
N ARG A 44 -7.71 11.31 -11.04
CA ARG A 44 -8.84 11.57 -10.13
C ARG A 44 -8.60 12.81 -9.26
N SER A 45 -7.38 12.98 -8.73
CA SER A 45 -6.99 14.17 -7.97
C SER A 45 -7.09 15.43 -8.81
N GLY A 46 -6.54 15.42 -10.05
CA GLY A 46 -6.66 16.53 -10.98
C GLY A 46 -8.11 16.87 -11.34
N MET A 47 -8.98 15.88 -11.50
CA MET A 47 -10.42 16.08 -11.72
C MET A 47 -11.08 16.72 -10.51
N LEU A 48 -10.81 16.24 -9.29
CA LEU A 48 -11.32 16.84 -8.06
C LEU A 48 -10.87 18.30 -7.94
N GLN A 49 -9.56 18.58 -8.10
CA GLN A 49 -9.04 19.95 -8.06
C GLN A 49 -9.71 20.87 -9.07
N SER A 50 -9.96 20.38 -10.28
CA SER A 50 -10.60 21.19 -11.33
C SER A 50 -12.08 21.46 -11.06
N MET A 51 -12.81 20.45 -10.53
CA MET A 51 -14.27 20.52 -10.35
C MET A 51 -14.70 21.10 -9.01
N THR A 52 -13.80 21.19 -8.03
CA THR A 52 -14.09 21.73 -6.69
C THR A 52 -13.44 23.09 -6.43
N LYS A 53 -12.98 23.80 -7.46
CA LYS A 53 -12.35 25.13 -7.33
C LYS A 53 -13.19 26.13 -6.55
N GLU A 54 -14.49 26.11 -6.75
CA GLU A 54 -15.44 27.03 -6.11
C GLU A 54 -15.72 26.66 -4.63
N LEU A 55 -15.35 25.46 -4.21
CA LEU A 55 -15.60 24.96 -2.85
C LEU A 55 -14.46 25.25 -1.86
N ASN A 56 -13.39 25.92 -2.30
CA ASN A 56 -12.22 26.25 -1.48
C ASN A 56 -11.61 25.05 -0.73
N VAL A 57 -11.57 23.89 -1.39
CA VAL A 57 -10.96 22.69 -0.83
C VAL A 57 -9.44 22.67 -1.06
N THR A 58 -8.69 22.08 -0.13
CA THR A 58 -7.23 21.98 -0.25
C THR A 58 -6.80 20.85 -1.18
N ASN A 59 -5.62 20.99 -1.82
CA ASN A 59 -5.06 19.91 -2.64
C ASN A 59 -4.87 18.60 -1.83
N LEU A 60 -4.47 18.70 -0.57
CA LEU A 60 -4.38 17.56 0.33
C LEU A 60 -5.72 16.84 0.51
N TRP A 61 -6.82 17.58 0.56
CA TRP A 61 -8.15 17.00 0.61
C TRP A 61 -8.47 16.26 -0.70
N CYS A 62 -8.18 16.88 -1.85
CA CYS A 62 -8.39 16.26 -3.18
C CYS A 62 -7.62 14.94 -3.30
N ASP A 63 -6.34 14.92 -2.91
CA ASP A 63 -5.51 13.72 -2.94
C ASP A 63 -6.06 12.62 -2.02
N SER A 64 -6.56 13.00 -0.84
CA SER A 64 -7.13 12.06 0.12
C SER A 64 -8.40 11.40 -0.38
N VAL A 65 -9.27 12.17 -1.02
CA VAL A 65 -10.53 11.66 -1.58
C VAL A 65 -10.25 10.85 -2.84
N ALA A 66 -9.30 11.30 -3.69
CA ALA A 66 -8.87 10.59 -4.88
C ALA A 66 -8.25 9.20 -4.58
N ALA A 67 -7.75 8.98 -3.37
CA ALA A 67 -7.23 7.67 -2.96
C ALA A 67 -8.31 6.58 -2.89
N ASN A 68 -9.59 6.93 -2.89
CA ASN A 68 -10.68 5.96 -2.97
C ASN A 68 -10.80 5.43 -4.40
N GLU A 69 -10.50 4.14 -4.58
CA GLU A 69 -10.48 3.47 -5.89
C GLU A 69 -11.87 3.36 -6.54
N SER A 70 -12.93 3.49 -5.76
CA SER A 70 -14.32 3.43 -6.26
C SER A 70 -14.84 4.75 -6.81
N LEU A 71 -14.02 5.80 -6.81
CA LEU A 71 -14.41 7.15 -7.18
C LEU A 71 -14.37 7.33 -8.71
N SER A 72 -15.49 7.05 -9.37
CA SER A 72 -15.59 7.22 -10.81
C SER A 72 -15.70 8.71 -11.22
N PRO A 73 -15.27 9.09 -12.46
CA PRO A 73 -15.40 10.44 -12.99
C PRO A 73 -16.84 10.98 -12.93
N ALA A 74 -17.81 10.14 -13.21
CA ALA A 74 -19.23 10.51 -13.16
C ALA A 74 -19.68 10.81 -11.73
N LEU A 75 -19.16 10.10 -10.74
CA LEU A 75 -19.46 10.34 -9.33
C LEU A 75 -18.82 11.63 -8.86
N ILE A 76 -17.56 11.89 -9.21
CA ILE A 76 -16.87 13.17 -8.92
C ILE A 76 -17.67 14.34 -9.47
N SER A 77 -18.05 14.29 -10.75
CA SER A 77 -18.78 15.38 -11.41
C SER A 77 -20.14 15.64 -10.76
N ARG A 78 -20.91 14.59 -10.46
CA ARG A 78 -22.21 14.73 -9.77
C ARG A 78 -22.04 15.27 -8.36
N ALA A 79 -21.09 14.74 -7.61
CA ALA A 79 -20.84 15.19 -6.24
C ALA A 79 -20.41 16.67 -6.21
N ALA A 80 -19.55 17.10 -7.11
CA ALA A 80 -19.10 18.48 -7.20
C ALA A 80 -20.27 19.42 -7.53
N LYS A 81 -21.17 19.05 -8.45
CA LYS A 81 -22.37 19.86 -8.78
C LYS A 81 -23.30 19.99 -7.58
N VAL A 82 -23.59 18.89 -6.89
CA VAL A 82 -24.49 18.92 -5.71
C VAL A 82 -23.85 19.71 -4.58
N ALA A 83 -22.57 19.49 -4.31
CA ALA A 83 -21.86 20.22 -3.27
C ALA A 83 -21.75 21.72 -3.59
N GLY A 84 -21.54 22.09 -4.85
CA GLY A 84 -21.53 23.49 -5.28
C GLY A 84 -22.87 24.19 -5.06
N ALA A 85 -23.99 23.51 -5.37
CA ALA A 85 -25.32 24.06 -5.12
C ALA A 85 -25.59 24.25 -3.60
N ILE A 86 -25.18 23.31 -2.76
CA ILE A 86 -25.33 23.41 -1.31
C ILE A 86 -24.44 24.56 -0.75
N TYR A 87 -23.19 24.63 -1.22
CA TYR A 87 -22.22 25.61 -0.78
C TYR A 87 -22.65 27.05 -1.11
N ALA A 88 -23.30 27.24 -2.26
CA ALA A 88 -23.84 28.56 -2.66
C ALA A 88 -24.96 29.08 -1.73
N GLU A 89 -25.68 28.17 -1.06
CA GLU A 89 -26.76 28.53 -0.12
C GLU A 89 -26.33 28.54 1.36
N CYS A 90 -25.22 27.85 1.68
CA CYS A 90 -24.75 27.65 3.06
C CYS A 90 -23.27 28.02 3.21
N ASP A 91 -22.97 29.27 3.39
CA ASP A 91 -21.59 29.80 3.57
C ASP A 91 -20.91 29.37 4.88
N SER A 92 -21.66 28.77 5.81
CA SER A 92 -21.16 28.42 7.15
C SER A 92 -20.47 27.02 7.21
N VAL A 93 -20.63 26.20 6.19
CA VAL A 93 -20.10 24.83 6.18
C VAL A 93 -18.92 24.73 5.20
N PRO A 94 -17.74 24.24 5.62
CA PRO A 94 -16.62 24.06 4.71
C PRO A 94 -16.99 23.16 3.52
N GLY A 95 -16.59 23.54 2.30
CA GLY A 95 -16.89 22.79 1.08
C GLY A 95 -16.38 21.33 1.12
N SER A 96 -15.29 21.08 1.84
CA SER A 96 -14.77 19.72 2.06
C SER A 96 -15.76 18.82 2.83
N VAL A 97 -16.45 19.38 3.83
CA VAL A 97 -17.44 18.62 4.64
C VAL A 97 -18.68 18.30 3.81
N ILE A 98 -19.12 19.26 2.98
CA ILE A 98 -20.25 19.05 2.07
C ILE A 98 -19.90 17.94 1.05
N MET A 99 -18.75 18.05 0.41
CA MET A 99 -18.28 17.04 -0.55
C MET A 99 -18.17 15.66 0.07
N ASP A 100 -17.64 15.54 1.29
CA ASP A 100 -17.55 14.26 1.99
C ASP A 100 -18.91 13.61 2.22
N SER A 101 -19.87 14.42 2.64
CA SER A 101 -21.23 13.93 2.87
C SER A 101 -21.88 13.45 1.58
N VAL A 102 -21.69 14.18 0.48
CA VAL A 102 -22.26 13.83 -0.82
C VAL A 102 -21.59 12.59 -1.41
N VAL A 103 -20.26 12.54 -1.37
CA VAL A 103 -19.49 11.38 -1.86
C VAL A 103 -19.80 10.14 -1.00
N GLY A 104 -19.82 10.30 0.32
CA GLY A 104 -20.13 9.22 1.26
C GLY A 104 -21.54 8.64 1.04
N ALA A 105 -22.54 9.50 0.85
CA ALA A 105 -23.89 9.07 0.53
C ALA A 105 -23.97 8.33 -0.81
N ALA A 106 -23.26 8.79 -1.84
CA ALA A 106 -23.26 8.17 -3.15
C ALA A 106 -22.58 6.78 -3.15
N LEU A 107 -21.49 6.64 -2.41
CA LEU A 107 -20.76 5.35 -2.30
C LEU A 107 -21.53 4.36 -1.41
N SER A 108 -22.21 4.82 -0.37
CA SER A 108 -23.00 3.93 0.51
C SER A 108 -24.15 3.26 -0.24
N VAL A 109 -24.77 3.92 -1.21
CA VAL A 109 -25.79 3.33 -2.09
C VAL A 109 -25.21 2.19 -2.94
N GLN A 110 -23.93 2.22 -3.23
CA GLN A 110 -23.23 1.17 -3.98
C GLN A 110 -22.63 0.07 -3.07
N ASN A 111 -23.02 0.01 -1.79
CA ASN A 111 -22.42 -0.85 -0.76
C ASN A 111 -20.90 -0.72 -0.63
N GLN A 112 -20.37 0.46 -0.96
CA GLN A 112 -18.97 0.79 -0.85
C GLN A 112 -18.78 1.74 0.35
N ALA A 113 -17.87 1.36 1.24
CA ALA A 113 -17.56 2.21 2.38
C ALA A 113 -16.77 3.45 1.91
N PHE A 114 -17.31 4.65 2.14
CA PHE A 114 -16.51 5.85 2.06
C PHE A 114 -15.68 5.94 3.35
N MET A 115 -14.59 5.20 3.38
CA MET A 115 -13.54 5.49 4.35
C MET A 115 -12.63 6.53 3.69
N ARG A 116 -12.62 7.75 4.22
CA ARG A 116 -11.43 8.58 4.00
C ARG A 116 -10.26 7.75 4.47
N PRO A 117 -9.26 7.47 3.64
CA PRO A 117 -7.97 7.17 4.22
C PRO A 117 -7.72 8.35 5.17
N VAL A 118 -7.55 8.08 6.45
CA VAL A 118 -7.11 9.09 7.39
C VAL A 118 -5.83 9.61 6.76
N VAL A 119 -5.93 10.77 6.10
CA VAL A 119 -4.72 11.48 5.70
C VAL A 119 -4.09 11.75 7.03
N ASP A 120 -3.14 10.94 7.34
CA ASP A 120 -2.31 11.15 8.47
C ASP A 120 -1.65 12.50 8.18
N THR A 121 -2.24 13.59 8.71
CA THR A 121 -1.66 14.93 8.62
C THR A 121 -0.27 14.93 9.26
N MET A 122 0.07 13.85 9.94
CA MET A 122 1.38 13.47 10.41
C MET A 122 2.06 12.42 9.49
N ASN A 123 1.65 12.30 8.21
CA ASN A 123 2.39 11.47 7.27
C ASN A 123 3.82 11.96 7.26
N VAL A 124 4.66 11.20 7.92
CA VAL A 124 6.11 11.30 7.74
C VAL A 124 6.29 11.01 6.25
N THR A 125 6.52 12.06 5.46
CA THR A 125 6.85 11.91 4.03
C THR A 125 7.96 10.87 3.99
N TYR A 126 7.76 9.82 3.16
CA TYR A 126 8.77 8.76 3.07
C TYR A 126 10.09 9.41 2.65
N ASP A 127 11.06 9.41 3.55
CA ASP A 127 12.37 10.02 3.35
C ASP A 127 13.40 8.89 3.25
N LEU A 128 14.03 8.79 2.08
CA LEU A 128 15.07 7.79 1.82
C LEU A 128 16.27 7.92 2.76
N ASP A 129 16.55 9.11 3.26
CA ASP A 129 17.69 9.35 4.17
C ASP A 129 17.49 8.73 5.56
N VAL A 130 16.24 8.52 5.98
CA VAL A 130 15.92 7.88 7.26
C VAL A 130 15.56 6.40 7.11
N VAL A 131 15.98 5.78 6.01
CA VAL A 131 15.88 4.35 5.79
C VAL A 131 17.28 3.75 5.72
N ASN A 132 17.50 2.67 6.47
CA ASN A 132 18.77 1.96 6.44
C ASN A 132 18.63 0.70 5.59
N SER A 133 19.27 0.69 4.42
CA SER A 133 19.32 -0.47 3.53
C SER A 133 20.76 -0.74 3.10
N ASP A 134 21.05 -1.97 2.73
CA ASP A 134 22.31 -2.40 2.16
C ASP A 134 22.46 -2.03 0.68
N CYS A 135 21.39 -1.60 0.02
CA CYS A 135 21.38 -1.16 -1.36
C CYS A 135 21.09 0.33 -1.50
N ASN A 136 21.51 0.92 -2.63
CA ASN A 136 21.19 2.30 -2.99
C ASN A 136 19.77 2.39 -3.53
N LEU A 137 18.82 2.79 -2.67
CA LEU A 137 17.40 2.87 -3.00
C LEU A 137 17.08 3.89 -4.11
N SER A 138 17.83 5.01 -4.16
CA SER A 138 17.66 6.01 -5.21
C SER A 138 18.06 5.46 -6.58
N GLN A 139 19.16 4.72 -6.64
CA GLN A 139 19.61 4.07 -7.86
C GLN A 139 18.64 2.97 -8.31
N LEU A 140 18.06 2.24 -7.37
CA LEU A 140 17.01 1.25 -7.68
C LEU A 140 15.79 1.91 -8.34
N ILE A 141 15.33 3.04 -7.82
CA ILE A 141 14.18 3.78 -8.38
C ILE A 141 14.48 4.22 -9.82
N GLU A 142 15.67 4.77 -10.07
CA GLU A 142 16.07 5.16 -11.42
C GLU A 142 16.20 3.96 -12.38
N GLY A 143 16.73 2.84 -11.89
CA GLY A 143 16.77 1.58 -12.66
C GLY A 143 15.37 1.10 -13.05
N LEU A 144 14.41 1.12 -12.11
CA LEU A 144 13.02 0.73 -12.37
C LEU A 144 12.29 1.70 -13.30
N ARG A 145 12.64 2.99 -13.27
CA ARG A 145 12.11 3.98 -14.23
C ARG A 145 12.51 3.66 -15.67
N HIS A 146 13.70 3.14 -15.87
CA HIS A 146 14.20 2.81 -17.20
C HIS A 146 13.75 1.44 -17.68
N SER A 147 13.76 0.43 -16.80
CA SER A 147 13.40 -0.95 -17.16
C SER A 147 11.90 -1.17 -17.24
N SER A 148 11.10 -0.40 -16.50
CA SER A 148 9.66 -0.60 -16.29
C SER A 148 9.27 -1.98 -15.77
N ALA A 149 10.24 -2.83 -15.44
CA ALA A 149 10.08 -4.18 -14.91
C ALA A 149 11.19 -4.51 -13.91
N GLY A 150 10.89 -5.37 -12.95
CA GLY A 150 11.85 -5.85 -11.97
C GLY A 150 11.19 -6.60 -10.83
N ARG A 151 11.88 -7.62 -10.30
CA ARG A 151 11.43 -8.46 -9.18
C ARG A 151 12.32 -8.19 -7.98
N ILE A 152 11.76 -7.54 -6.99
CA ILE A 152 12.50 -7.03 -5.84
C ILE A 152 12.02 -7.70 -4.56
N CYS A 153 12.91 -8.29 -3.79
CA CYS A 153 12.64 -8.80 -2.46
C CYS A 153 13.16 -7.81 -1.41
N LEU A 154 12.27 -7.29 -0.57
CA LEU A 154 12.58 -6.44 0.55
C LEU A 154 12.48 -7.26 1.84
N TYR A 155 13.57 -7.49 2.54
CA TYR A 155 13.60 -8.30 3.75
C TYR A 155 14.25 -7.56 4.91
N GLY A 156 13.95 -7.98 6.13
CA GLY A 156 14.49 -7.36 7.34
C GLY A 156 13.47 -7.18 8.46
N PRO A 157 13.84 -6.61 9.60
CA PRO A 157 12.98 -6.47 10.76
C PRO A 157 11.65 -5.75 10.45
N PRO A 158 10.56 -6.04 11.20
CA PRO A 158 9.31 -5.32 11.05
C PRO A 158 9.46 -3.84 11.38
N GLY A 159 8.66 -3.00 10.74
CA GLY A 159 8.67 -1.55 10.98
C GLY A 159 9.79 -0.76 10.30
N THR A 160 10.67 -1.41 9.52
CA THR A 160 11.80 -0.74 8.84
C THR A 160 11.40 0.02 7.57
N GLY A 161 10.12 -0.03 7.15
CA GLY A 161 9.60 0.75 6.03
C GLY A 161 9.57 0.02 4.69
N LYS A 162 9.69 -1.31 4.64
CA LYS A 162 9.68 -2.13 3.40
C LYS A 162 8.47 -1.88 2.51
N SER A 163 7.28 -2.10 3.03
CA SER A 163 6.01 -1.93 2.28
C SER A 163 5.79 -0.46 1.91
N ALA A 164 6.16 0.47 2.79
CA ALA A 164 6.10 1.90 2.52
C ALA A 164 7.07 2.32 1.39
N PHE A 165 8.26 1.69 1.30
CA PHE A 165 9.18 1.90 0.19
C PHE A 165 8.58 1.46 -1.14
N ALA A 166 8.00 0.27 -1.21
CA ALA A 166 7.37 -0.22 -2.43
C ALA A 166 6.24 0.72 -2.92
N GLN A 167 5.41 1.22 -1.99
CA GLN A 167 4.38 2.21 -2.29
C GLN A 167 4.97 3.56 -2.73
N TYR A 168 6.05 4.01 -2.08
CA TYR A 168 6.77 5.21 -2.47
C TYR A 168 7.34 5.11 -3.89
N VAL A 169 7.91 3.96 -4.26
CA VAL A 169 8.38 3.70 -5.63
C VAL A 169 7.23 3.81 -6.63
N ALA A 170 6.10 3.17 -6.38
CA ALA A 170 4.93 3.25 -7.25
C ALA A 170 4.47 4.70 -7.45
N LYS A 171 4.38 5.47 -6.35
CA LYS A 171 4.05 6.89 -6.41
C LYS A 171 5.07 7.71 -7.22
N THR A 172 6.36 7.43 -7.05
CA THR A 172 7.45 8.13 -7.75
C THR A 172 7.47 7.82 -9.25
N LEU A 173 7.01 6.63 -9.63
CA LEU A 173 6.87 6.18 -11.02
C LEU A 173 5.50 6.52 -11.62
N ASP A 174 4.61 7.15 -10.85
CA ASP A 174 3.21 7.46 -11.22
C ASP A 174 2.44 6.22 -11.72
N LYS A 175 2.68 5.08 -11.07
CA LYS A 175 1.99 3.82 -11.38
C LYS A 175 0.96 3.48 -10.30
N PRO A 176 -0.20 2.88 -10.67
CA PRO A 176 -1.13 2.33 -9.71
C PRO A 176 -0.48 1.21 -8.89
N VAL A 177 -1.08 0.89 -7.74
CA VAL A 177 -0.58 -0.13 -6.82
C VAL A 177 -1.60 -1.25 -6.70
N VAL A 178 -1.17 -2.48 -6.90
CA VAL A 178 -1.89 -3.68 -6.49
C VAL A 178 -1.19 -4.24 -5.25
N LEU A 179 -1.78 -3.97 -4.10
CA LEU A 179 -1.27 -4.45 -2.81
C LEU A 179 -2.09 -5.64 -2.35
N LYS A 180 -1.43 -6.77 -2.13
CA LYS A 180 -2.03 -7.97 -1.53
C LYS A 180 -1.14 -8.43 -0.37
N ARG A 181 -1.76 -8.96 0.67
CA ARG A 181 -1.06 -9.68 1.73
C ARG A 181 -1.09 -11.17 1.43
N ALA A 182 -0.12 -11.90 1.94
CA ALA A 182 -0.13 -13.37 1.83
C ALA A 182 -1.47 -13.96 2.34
N SER A 183 -2.04 -13.40 3.42
CA SER A 183 -3.34 -13.80 3.97
C SER A 183 -4.52 -13.63 3.01
N ASP A 184 -4.46 -12.68 2.09
CA ASP A 184 -5.55 -12.38 1.14
C ASP A 184 -5.59 -13.41 0.00
N ILE A 185 -4.45 -14.06 -0.25
CA ILE A 185 -4.27 -15.05 -1.31
C ILE A 185 -4.55 -16.45 -0.80
N LEU A 186 -4.13 -16.74 0.44
CA LEU A 186 -4.34 -18.05 1.05
C LEU A 186 -5.82 -18.41 1.12
N ALA A 187 -6.16 -19.59 0.65
CA ALA A 187 -7.52 -20.10 0.61
C ALA A 187 -7.60 -21.50 1.23
N PRO A 188 -8.76 -21.89 1.79
CA PRO A 188 -8.92 -23.19 2.43
C PRO A 188 -9.00 -24.37 1.44
N PHE A 189 -9.29 -24.12 0.16
CA PHE A 189 -9.45 -25.15 -0.85
C PHE A 189 -8.22 -25.25 -1.76
N VAL A 190 -7.86 -26.49 -2.10
CA VAL A 190 -6.74 -26.77 -3.01
C VAL A 190 -7.04 -26.19 -4.40
N GLY A 191 -6.05 -25.49 -4.98
CA GLY A 191 -6.17 -24.84 -6.28
C GLY A 191 -6.74 -23.41 -6.23
N GLU A 192 -7.41 -23.01 -5.16
CA GLU A 192 -7.95 -21.66 -5.05
C GLU A 192 -6.86 -20.61 -4.76
N THR A 193 -5.87 -20.96 -3.97
CA THR A 193 -4.71 -20.11 -3.71
C THR A 193 -3.94 -19.81 -4.99
N GLU A 194 -3.69 -20.84 -5.80
CA GLU A 194 -3.03 -20.73 -7.11
C GLU A 194 -3.84 -19.85 -8.07
N ALA A 195 -5.17 -20.02 -8.12
CA ALA A 195 -6.06 -19.21 -8.95
C ALA A 195 -6.07 -17.73 -8.52
N ARG A 196 -6.11 -17.45 -7.20
CA ARG A 196 -6.03 -16.08 -6.67
C ARG A 196 -4.69 -15.43 -6.98
N MET A 197 -3.61 -16.21 -6.91
CA MET A 197 -2.27 -15.75 -7.25
C MET A 197 -2.17 -15.36 -8.72
N ALA A 198 -2.62 -16.22 -9.63
CA ALA A 198 -2.66 -15.93 -11.06
C ALA A 198 -3.52 -14.68 -11.35
N THR A 199 -4.67 -14.54 -10.69
CA THR A 199 -5.54 -13.36 -10.81
C THR A 199 -4.83 -12.09 -10.34
N MET A 200 -4.07 -12.13 -9.25
CA MET A 200 -3.31 -10.99 -8.73
C MET A 200 -2.26 -10.50 -9.73
N PHE A 201 -1.48 -11.40 -10.31
CA PHE A 201 -0.48 -11.04 -11.33
C PHE A 201 -1.13 -10.50 -12.61
N HIS A 202 -2.24 -11.11 -13.03
CA HIS A 202 -3.01 -10.65 -14.19
C HIS A 202 -3.60 -9.25 -13.96
N GLU A 203 -4.21 -9.00 -12.78
CA GLU A 203 -4.72 -7.69 -12.39
C GLU A 203 -3.63 -6.61 -12.44
N ALA A 204 -2.43 -6.92 -11.93
CA ALA A 204 -1.32 -5.99 -11.93
C ALA A 204 -0.80 -5.71 -13.35
N TYR A 205 -0.77 -6.71 -14.22
CA TYR A 205 -0.38 -6.56 -15.61
C TYR A 205 -1.36 -5.69 -16.39
N GLU A 206 -2.66 -5.97 -16.32
CA GLU A 206 -3.71 -5.21 -17.01
C GLU A 206 -3.73 -3.73 -16.61
N LYS A 207 -3.46 -3.44 -15.33
CA LYS A 207 -3.44 -2.06 -14.81
C LYS A 207 -2.11 -1.35 -14.98
N ASP A 208 -1.09 -1.97 -15.56
CA ASP A 208 0.31 -1.49 -15.54
C ASP A 208 0.74 -1.05 -14.12
N ALA A 209 0.33 -1.83 -13.12
CA ALA A 209 0.49 -1.51 -11.73
C ALA A 209 1.80 -2.06 -11.15
N VAL A 210 2.31 -1.40 -10.11
CA VAL A 210 3.30 -1.99 -9.22
C VAL A 210 2.61 -3.01 -8.33
N LEU A 211 2.99 -4.29 -8.47
CA LEU A 211 2.49 -5.36 -7.65
C LEU A 211 3.29 -5.47 -6.35
N ILE A 212 2.61 -5.43 -5.22
CA ILE A 212 3.23 -5.55 -3.89
C ILE A 212 2.60 -6.73 -3.16
N LEU A 213 3.38 -7.76 -2.90
CA LEU A 213 3.01 -8.88 -2.04
C LEU A 213 3.64 -8.68 -0.66
N ASP A 214 2.82 -8.29 0.30
CA ASP A 214 3.26 -7.97 1.66
C ASP A 214 3.17 -9.20 2.58
N GLU A 215 4.13 -9.30 3.51
CA GLU A 215 4.20 -10.40 4.48
C GLU A 215 4.26 -11.79 3.81
N ALA A 216 5.03 -11.92 2.75
CA ALA A 216 5.12 -13.14 1.94
C ALA A 216 5.91 -14.28 2.63
N ASP A 217 6.00 -14.27 3.95
CA ASP A 217 6.77 -15.23 4.75
C ASP A 217 6.38 -16.68 4.43
N SER A 218 5.09 -16.94 4.22
CA SER A 218 4.55 -18.25 3.89
C SER A 218 5.04 -18.78 2.54
N PHE A 219 5.34 -17.89 1.59
CA PHE A 219 5.77 -18.23 0.23
C PHE A 219 7.29 -18.29 0.06
N LEU A 220 8.04 -17.76 1.03
CA LEU A 220 9.50 -17.65 0.95
C LEU A 220 10.24 -18.54 1.93
N ARG A 221 9.52 -19.25 2.81
CA ARG A 221 10.12 -20.15 3.80
C ARG A 221 10.75 -21.37 3.12
N SER A 222 11.88 -21.85 3.67
CA SER A 222 12.54 -23.09 3.20
C SER A 222 11.60 -24.30 3.18
N ARG A 223 11.71 -25.09 2.11
CA ARG A 223 10.88 -26.28 1.86
C ARG A 223 11.29 -27.48 2.71
N ASP A 224 12.47 -27.44 3.34
CA ASP A 224 13.00 -28.56 4.14
C ASP A 224 12.11 -28.91 5.35
N GLY A 225 11.17 -28.04 5.72
CA GLY A 225 10.17 -28.25 6.74
C GLY A 225 8.73 -28.38 6.24
N ALA A 226 8.50 -28.44 4.91
CA ALA A 226 7.16 -28.57 4.35
C ALA A 226 6.54 -29.91 4.72
N GLN A 227 5.48 -29.89 5.52
CA GLN A 227 4.78 -31.10 5.98
C GLN A 227 3.72 -31.58 4.97
N ARG A 228 3.40 -30.74 3.96
CA ARG A 228 2.30 -31.00 3.03
C ARG A 228 2.64 -30.61 1.59
N ASN A 229 2.30 -31.45 0.64
CA ASN A 229 2.58 -31.26 -0.80
C ASN A 229 1.98 -29.98 -1.38
N TRP A 230 0.87 -29.48 -0.85
CA TRP A 230 0.23 -28.26 -1.35
C TRP A 230 1.05 -26.99 -1.02
N GLU A 231 1.85 -26.98 0.06
CA GLU A 231 2.74 -25.85 0.39
C GLU A 231 3.82 -25.67 -0.69
N VAL A 232 4.36 -26.80 -1.18
CA VAL A 232 5.34 -26.80 -2.27
C VAL A 232 4.72 -26.33 -3.59
N SER A 233 3.49 -26.77 -3.89
CA SER A 233 2.76 -26.36 -5.10
C SER A 233 2.52 -24.86 -5.14
N MET A 234 2.07 -24.31 -4.03
CA MET A 234 1.80 -22.87 -3.87
C MET A 234 3.06 -22.01 -4.09
N VAL A 235 4.20 -22.42 -3.50
CA VAL A 235 5.48 -21.71 -3.71
C VAL A 235 5.91 -21.78 -5.17
N ASN A 236 5.80 -22.97 -5.80
CA ASN A 236 6.15 -23.14 -7.22
C ASN A 236 5.29 -22.26 -8.12
N GLU A 237 3.98 -22.17 -7.87
CA GLU A 237 3.07 -21.31 -8.64
C GLU A 237 3.47 -19.84 -8.51
N MET A 238 3.74 -19.36 -7.30
CA MET A 238 4.22 -17.98 -7.10
C MET A 238 5.48 -17.70 -7.91
N LEU A 239 6.44 -18.62 -7.87
CA LEU A 239 7.70 -18.47 -8.60
C LEU A 239 7.48 -18.47 -10.12
N THR A 240 6.56 -19.29 -10.62
CA THR A 240 6.21 -19.35 -12.05
C THR A 240 5.55 -18.06 -12.51
N GLN A 241 4.57 -17.58 -11.77
CA GLN A 241 3.89 -16.32 -12.06
C GLN A 241 4.85 -15.12 -12.00
N MET A 242 5.72 -15.09 -10.98
CA MET A 242 6.73 -14.06 -10.83
C MET A 242 7.73 -14.04 -12.00
N GLU A 243 8.16 -15.20 -12.51
CA GLU A 243 9.09 -15.29 -13.64
C GLU A 243 8.48 -14.78 -14.96
N SER A 244 7.19 -15.03 -15.17
CA SER A 244 6.47 -14.61 -16.37
C SER A 244 6.02 -13.15 -16.33
N PHE A 245 5.97 -12.53 -15.15
CA PHE A 245 5.49 -11.18 -14.97
C PHE A 245 6.46 -10.12 -15.53
N GLN A 246 5.98 -9.28 -16.42
CA GLN A 246 6.77 -8.25 -17.10
C GLN A 246 6.61 -6.85 -16.49
N GLY A 247 6.11 -6.75 -15.27
CA GLY A 247 5.96 -5.50 -14.53
C GLY A 247 6.91 -5.38 -13.35
N ILE A 248 6.66 -4.40 -12.49
CA ILE A 248 7.40 -4.19 -11.25
C ILE A 248 6.72 -4.98 -10.13
N PHE A 249 7.45 -5.92 -9.55
CA PHE A 249 7.00 -6.76 -8.45
C PHE A 249 7.86 -6.57 -7.20
N PHE A 250 7.22 -6.19 -6.11
CA PHE A 250 7.82 -6.15 -4.79
C PHE A 250 7.26 -7.26 -3.91
N CYS A 251 8.15 -7.98 -3.27
CA CYS A 251 7.83 -8.96 -2.25
C CYS A 251 8.44 -8.52 -0.94
N THR A 252 7.67 -8.46 0.15
CA THR A 252 8.20 -8.11 1.47
C THR A 252 8.16 -9.30 2.41
N THR A 253 9.16 -9.44 3.26
CA THR A 253 9.25 -10.48 4.27
C THR A 253 9.97 -9.99 5.53
N ASN A 254 9.55 -10.51 6.68
CA ASN A 254 10.24 -10.30 7.94
C ASN A 254 11.24 -11.44 8.26
N LEU A 255 11.25 -12.49 7.45
CA LEU A 255 12.21 -13.59 7.60
C LEU A 255 13.62 -13.12 7.26
N MET A 256 14.58 -13.41 8.14
CA MET A 256 15.99 -13.07 7.97
C MET A 256 16.86 -14.31 7.68
N THR A 257 16.49 -15.47 8.20
CA THR A 257 17.38 -16.63 8.27
C THR A 257 16.81 -17.93 7.68
N GLN A 258 15.54 -17.95 7.26
CA GLN A 258 14.88 -19.17 6.78
C GLN A 258 14.31 -19.01 5.37
N LEU A 259 14.93 -18.14 4.56
CA LEU A 259 14.53 -17.93 3.18
C LEU A 259 15.01 -19.10 2.29
N ASP A 260 14.10 -19.57 1.43
CA ASP A 260 14.44 -20.59 0.43
C ASP A 260 15.40 -20.01 -0.62
N GLU A 261 16.60 -20.57 -0.71
CA GLU A 261 17.61 -20.10 -1.67
C GLU A 261 17.13 -20.15 -3.12
N ALA A 262 16.37 -21.18 -3.49
CA ALA A 262 15.86 -21.32 -4.85
C ALA A 262 14.87 -20.20 -5.20
N SER A 263 14.02 -19.81 -4.24
CA SER A 263 13.10 -18.68 -4.37
C SER A 263 13.87 -17.36 -4.46
N MET A 264 14.90 -17.18 -3.64
CA MET A 264 15.69 -15.96 -3.61
C MET A 264 16.49 -15.72 -4.90
N ARG A 265 16.92 -16.76 -5.60
CA ARG A 265 17.65 -16.64 -6.88
C ARG A 265 16.80 -16.04 -8.01
N ARG A 266 15.49 -16.06 -7.90
CA ARG A 266 14.55 -15.56 -8.92
C ARG A 266 14.23 -14.07 -8.79
N PHE A 267 14.64 -13.44 -7.69
CA PHE A 267 14.57 -11.99 -7.55
C PHE A 267 15.78 -11.32 -8.18
N ASP A 268 15.54 -10.28 -8.96
CA ASP A 268 16.58 -9.49 -9.62
C ASP A 268 17.40 -8.69 -8.61
N LEU A 269 16.72 -8.19 -7.55
CA LEU A 269 17.35 -7.50 -6.44
C LEU A 269 16.80 -7.98 -5.08
N LYS A 270 17.68 -8.06 -4.09
CA LYS A 270 17.34 -8.34 -2.70
C LYS A 270 17.88 -7.21 -1.85
N ALA A 271 17.01 -6.48 -1.17
CA ALA A 271 17.37 -5.34 -0.33
C ALA A 271 17.10 -5.66 1.13
N ASN A 272 18.14 -5.59 1.95
CA ASN A 272 18.06 -5.80 3.38
C ASN A 272 17.77 -4.45 4.07
N PHE A 273 16.60 -4.34 4.67
CA PHE A 273 16.20 -3.21 5.48
C PHE A 273 16.62 -3.47 6.93
N GLN A 274 17.36 -2.55 7.50
CA GLN A 274 17.95 -2.68 8.83
C GLN A 274 17.39 -1.64 9.78
N TYR A 275 17.74 -1.79 11.06
CA TYR A 275 17.49 -0.77 12.07
C TYR A 275 18.18 0.55 11.71
N LEU A 276 17.62 1.66 12.17
CA LEU A 276 18.17 2.99 11.93
C LEU A 276 19.58 3.11 12.53
N ARG A 277 20.45 3.79 11.79
CA ARG A 277 21.76 4.20 12.31
C ARG A 277 21.58 5.35 13.31
N ALA A 278 22.57 5.58 14.15
CA ALA A 278 22.55 6.65 15.16
C ALA A 278 22.16 8.03 14.56
N GLU A 279 22.76 8.37 13.43
CA GLU A 279 22.49 9.63 12.72
C GLU A 279 21.06 9.70 12.18
N GLN A 280 20.57 8.60 11.60
CA GLN A 280 19.20 8.49 11.10
C GLN A 280 18.17 8.57 12.23
N SER A 281 18.45 7.92 13.36
CA SER A 281 17.61 8.01 14.56
C SER A 281 17.51 9.43 15.08
N ALA A 282 18.64 10.15 15.14
CA ALA A 282 18.67 11.54 15.57
C ALA A 282 17.91 12.46 14.59
N LYS A 283 18.10 12.29 13.27
CA LYS A 283 17.38 13.05 12.24
C LYS A 283 15.87 12.84 12.40
N MET A 284 15.43 11.59 12.44
CA MET A 284 14.03 11.25 12.54
C MET A 284 13.40 11.74 13.84
N PHE A 285 14.14 11.65 14.96
CA PHE A 285 13.70 12.20 16.24
C PHE A 285 13.45 13.70 16.16
N LYS A 286 14.39 14.44 15.57
CA LYS A 286 14.27 15.89 15.35
C LYS A 286 13.06 16.24 14.49
N ASP A 287 12.89 15.53 13.37
CA ASP A 287 11.78 15.75 12.43
C ASP A 287 10.42 15.50 13.09
N VAL A 288 10.31 14.47 13.92
CA VAL A 288 9.09 14.16 14.68
C VAL A 288 8.82 15.22 15.74
N CYS A 289 9.84 15.70 16.48
CA CYS A 289 9.68 16.79 17.44
C CYS A 289 9.13 18.05 16.76
N GLN A 290 9.72 18.45 15.62
CA GLN A 290 9.26 19.62 14.86
C GLN A 290 7.82 19.47 14.37
N LYS A 291 7.44 18.27 13.89
CA LYS A 291 6.04 17.98 13.47
C LYS A 291 5.06 18.04 14.63
N LEU A 292 5.49 17.69 15.82
CA LEU A 292 4.68 17.77 17.04
C LEU A 292 4.66 19.17 17.67
N GLY A 293 5.44 20.12 17.12
CA GLY A 293 5.43 21.52 17.51
C GLY A 293 6.31 21.88 18.69
N PHE A 294 7.33 21.06 18.99
CA PHE A 294 8.30 21.37 20.05
C PHE A 294 9.75 21.13 19.60
N ASP A 295 10.68 21.80 20.28
CA ASP A 295 12.10 21.68 19.99
C ASP A 295 12.69 20.40 20.61
N SER A 296 13.63 19.80 19.90
CA SER A 296 14.40 18.68 20.40
C SER A 296 15.54 19.17 21.30
N SER A 297 15.60 18.73 22.57
CA SER A 297 16.76 19.01 23.42
C SER A 297 17.99 18.22 22.94
N GLU A 298 19.18 18.81 23.05
CA GLU A 298 20.47 18.13 22.70
C GLU A 298 20.66 16.81 23.44
N LEU A 299 20.28 16.77 24.70
CA LEU A 299 20.32 15.56 25.51
C LEU A 299 19.40 14.47 25.01
N ALA A 300 18.16 14.82 24.61
CA ALA A 300 17.20 13.86 24.06
C ALA A 300 17.63 13.36 22.68
N LEU A 301 18.18 14.22 21.81
CA LEU A 301 18.76 13.83 20.53
C LEU A 301 19.92 12.83 20.70
N LYS A 302 20.85 13.13 21.60
CA LYS A 302 21.98 12.23 21.92
C LYS A 302 21.49 10.91 22.50
N ALA A 303 20.48 10.93 23.36
CA ALA A 303 19.89 9.72 23.91
C ALA A 303 19.14 8.91 22.83
N ALA A 304 18.42 9.54 21.93
CA ALA A 304 17.74 8.89 20.82
C ALA A 304 18.73 8.22 19.85
N SER A 305 19.87 8.88 19.55
CA SER A 305 20.92 8.30 18.70
C SER A 305 21.61 7.08 19.32
N GLN A 306 21.56 6.94 20.63
CA GLN A 306 22.12 5.78 21.37
C GLN A 306 21.12 4.61 21.51
N LEU A 307 19.85 4.83 21.19
CA LEU A 307 18.87 3.76 21.17
C LEU A 307 19.15 2.83 19.97
N GLY A 308 19.63 1.64 20.25
CA GLY A 308 19.79 0.60 19.22
C GLY A 308 18.44 0.03 18.79
N GLN A 309 18.38 -0.61 17.60
CA GLN A 309 17.19 -1.30 17.09
C GLN A 309 15.93 -0.44 16.88
N LEU A 310 16.08 0.88 16.73
CA LEU A 310 14.98 1.74 16.32
C LEU A 310 14.62 1.55 14.84
N THR A 311 13.34 1.65 14.56
CA THR A 311 12.78 1.61 13.21
C THR A 311 11.89 2.82 12.95
N PRO A 312 11.66 3.22 11.69
CA PRO A 312 10.65 4.24 11.36
C PRO A 312 9.26 3.92 11.92
N GLY A 313 8.92 2.64 12.02
CA GLY A 313 7.66 2.17 12.59
C GLY A 313 7.49 2.52 14.07
N ASP A 314 8.57 2.54 14.85
CA ASP A 314 8.51 2.92 16.27
C ASP A 314 8.13 4.39 16.44
N PHE A 315 8.68 5.26 15.60
CA PHE A 315 8.31 6.68 15.58
C PHE A 315 6.87 6.88 15.15
N SER A 316 6.42 6.14 14.13
CA SER A 316 5.03 6.18 13.68
C SER A 316 4.07 5.69 14.76
N ASN A 317 4.45 4.68 15.54
CA ASN A 317 3.68 4.20 16.69
C ASN A 317 3.58 5.27 17.79
N ALA A 318 4.71 5.89 18.16
CA ALA A 318 4.76 6.96 19.15
C ALA A 318 3.87 8.15 18.74
N VAL A 319 3.94 8.55 17.46
CA VAL A 319 3.08 9.62 16.92
C VAL A 319 1.60 9.22 16.95
N ARG A 320 1.24 7.97 16.62
CA ARG A 320 -0.15 7.50 16.73
C ARG A 320 -0.65 7.49 18.16
N GLN A 321 0.19 7.08 19.11
CA GLN A 321 -0.14 7.10 20.54
C GLN A 321 -0.39 8.54 21.04
N SER A 322 0.24 9.56 20.43
CA SER A 322 0.03 10.95 20.79
C SER A 322 -1.42 11.43 20.59
N ARG A 323 -2.20 10.74 19.76
CA ARG A 323 -3.63 11.02 19.57
C ARG A 323 -4.48 10.64 20.79
N LEU A 324 -4.06 9.61 21.51
CA LEU A 324 -4.74 9.13 22.73
C LEU A 324 -4.19 9.82 23.97
N ASN A 325 -2.89 10.04 24.00
CA ASN A 325 -2.17 10.71 25.05
C ASN A 325 -1.13 11.65 24.43
N PRO A 326 -1.39 12.97 24.38
CA PRO A 326 -0.52 13.93 23.71
C PRO A 326 0.93 13.89 24.23
N ILE A 327 1.89 13.88 23.33
CA ILE A 327 3.32 14.00 23.68
C ILE A 327 3.57 15.46 24.05
N ARG A 328 4.16 15.69 25.21
CA ARG A 328 4.35 17.02 25.79
C ARG A 328 5.65 17.69 25.37
N ASP A 329 6.70 16.90 25.28
CA ASP A 329 8.05 17.37 24.98
C ASP A 329 8.94 16.27 24.41
N SER A 330 10.19 16.60 24.13
CA SER A 330 11.15 15.66 23.57
C SER A 330 11.56 14.53 24.53
N VAL A 331 11.38 14.72 25.84
CA VAL A 331 11.67 13.67 26.83
C VAL A 331 10.57 12.62 26.85
N ASP A 332 9.30 13.04 26.80
CA ASP A 332 8.14 12.14 26.70
C ASP A 332 8.23 11.29 25.41
N LEU A 333 8.59 11.91 24.27
CA LEU A 333 8.82 11.16 23.03
C LEU A 333 9.91 10.10 23.21
N LEU A 334 11.03 10.46 23.85
CA LEU A 334 12.14 9.54 24.10
C LEU A 334 11.73 8.36 24.99
N GLU A 335 10.93 8.60 26.03
CA GLU A 335 10.43 7.55 26.90
C GLU A 335 9.50 6.57 26.16
N ARG A 336 8.64 7.07 25.26
CA ARG A 336 7.80 6.22 24.44
C ARG A 336 8.61 5.34 23.51
N LEU A 337 9.63 5.89 22.86
CA LEU A 337 10.53 5.10 22.02
C LEU A 337 11.27 4.02 22.84
N ARG A 338 11.68 4.32 24.06
CA ARG A 338 12.26 3.32 24.98
C ARG A 338 11.28 2.21 25.32
N ASN A 339 10.01 2.55 25.56
CA ASN A 339 8.95 1.58 25.85
C ASN A 339 8.70 0.66 24.64
N GLU A 340 8.64 1.22 23.39
CA GLU A 340 8.52 0.42 22.17
C GLU A 340 9.69 -0.59 22.04
N MET A 341 10.89 -0.17 22.35
CA MET A 341 12.06 -1.07 22.35
C MET A 341 11.97 -2.14 23.46
N GLY A 342 11.41 -1.80 24.60
CA GLY A 342 11.18 -2.74 25.70
C GLY A 342 10.28 -3.92 25.29
N TYR A 343 9.24 -3.65 24.51
CA TYR A 343 8.37 -4.69 23.95
C TYR A 343 9.09 -5.62 22.98
N LYS A 344 10.01 -5.11 22.16
CA LYS A 344 10.81 -5.94 21.23
C LYS A 344 11.71 -6.93 21.99
N LYS A 345 12.40 -6.47 23.02
CA LYS A 345 13.29 -7.31 23.83
C LYS A 345 12.56 -8.40 24.61
N SER A 346 11.34 -8.15 25.05
CA SER A 346 10.54 -9.15 25.77
C SER A 346 10.07 -10.31 24.89
N HIS A 347 10.01 -10.12 23.58
CA HIS A 347 9.67 -11.17 22.63
C HIS A 347 10.87 -12.04 22.25
N ASP A 348 12.09 -11.49 22.24
CA ASP A 348 13.32 -12.27 21.97
C ASP A 348 13.72 -13.19 23.12
N THR A 349 13.26 -12.94 24.34
CA THR A 349 13.64 -13.70 25.54
C THR A 349 12.59 -14.69 26.06
N ARG A 350 11.40 -14.77 25.46
CA ARG A 350 10.44 -15.79 25.79
C ARG A 350 10.67 -17.06 24.97
N ALA A 351 11.65 -17.87 25.39
CA ALA A 351 11.56 -19.30 25.17
C ALA A 351 10.30 -19.80 25.90
N ILE A 352 9.23 -20.05 25.14
CA ILE A 352 8.06 -20.78 25.67
C ILE A 352 8.50 -22.23 25.82
N GLY A 353 9.01 -22.59 26.95
CA GLY A 353 9.31 -23.96 27.33
C GLY A 353 8.96 -24.14 28.78
N PHE A 354 8.00 -25.00 29.05
CA PHE A 354 7.84 -25.63 30.34
C PHE A 354 9.09 -26.45 30.66
N LEU A 355 10.10 -25.87 31.26
CA LEU A 355 11.10 -26.63 31.99
C LEU A 355 10.58 -26.80 33.41
N ALA A 356 9.97 -27.96 33.63
CA ALA A 356 9.73 -28.48 34.99
C ALA A 356 11.07 -28.51 35.74
N ASN A 357 11.08 -27.90 36.93
CA ASN A 357 12.06 -28.10 37.94
C ASN A 357 12.19 -29.62 38.20
N ALA A 358 13.30 -30.22 37.86
CA ALA A 358 13.75 -31.46 38.42
C ALA A 358 14.85 -31.14 39.42
N ALA A 359 14.57 -31.48 40.69
CA ALA A 359 15.41 -31.33 41.85
C ALA A 359 16.75 -32.06 41.74
#